data_240520bb3f3ba693aace768517ec0655
#
_entry.id   240520bb3f3ba693aace768517ec0655
#
_cell.length_a   1.000
_cell.length_b   1.000
_cell.length_c   1.000
_cell.angle_alpha   90.00
_cell.angle_beta   90.00
_cell.angle_gamma   90.00
#
_symmetry.space_group_name_H-M   'P 1'
#
loop_
_entity.id
_entity.type
_entity.pdbx_description
1 polymer ?
#
loop_
_entity_poly.entity_id
_entity_poly.type
_entity_poly.pdbx_seq_one_letter_code
_entity_poly.pdbx_strand_id
1 'polypeptide(L)'
;MSRRGLFAFALAAALLCGCGTMRSLVGMDPKPVSPDWKGLTLRAADDANSNSAIAVDVVLVKDATMLDALTNMPAAKWFATRAELQRTFPEALTVYPYELVPNQTIKLTDKKWNGQKAWAALVFAGYANAGEHRARLLLNNAGYVVLLNAQGFSASELKPGAPQ
;
A
#
# COMPACT_ATOMS: atom_id res chain seq x y z
N MET A 1 -49.87 -13.45 33.75
CA MET A 1 -48.79 -12.93 32.88
C MET A 1 -49.36 -12.61 31.52
N SER A 2 -49.44 -11.34 31.18
CA SER A 2 -50.18 -10.82 30.04
C SER A 2 -49.45 -11.13 28.71
N ARG A 3 -50.19 -11.66 27.72
CA ARG A 3 -49.73 -11.92 26.35
C ARG A 3 -49.08 -10.71 25.65
N ARG A 4 -49.24 -9.50 26.17
CA ARG A 4 -48.64 -8.27 25.70
C ARG A 4 -47.14 -8.12 25.99
N GLY A 5 -46.65 -8.80 27.06
CA GLY A 5 -45.23 -8.76 27.42
C GLY A 5 -44.31 -9.65 26.52
N LEU A 6 -44.88 -10.73 25.97
CA LEU A 6 -44.10 -11.62 25.10
C LEU A 6 -43.81 -11.04 23.72
N PHE A 7 -44.74 -10.21 23.19
CA PHE A 7 -44.51 -9.57 21.88
C PHE A 7 -43.50 -8.43 21.95
N ALA A 8 -43.41 -7.72 23.08
CA ALA A 8 -42.41 -6.65 23.23
C ALA A 8 -40.98 -7.21 23.35
N PHE A 9 -40.82 -8.38 23.96
CA PHE A 9 -39.50 -9.00 24.10
C PHE A 9 -38.96 -9.62 22.79
N ALA A 10 -39.85 -10.16 21.96
CA ALA A 10 -39.50 -10.70 20.64
C ALA A 10 -39.08 -9.62 19.65
N LEU A 11 -39.64 -8.39 19.74
CA LEU A 11 -39.30 -7.28 18.87
C LEU A 11 -37.95 -6.63 19.24
N ALA A 12 -37.56 -6.64 20.51
CA ALA A 12 -36.30 -6.10 20.99
C ALA A 12 -35.09 -7.01 20.63
N ALA A 13 -35.29 -8.33 20.54
CA ALA A 13 -34.22 -9.29 20.17
C ALA A 13 -33.90 -9.28 18.66
N ALA A 14 -34.82 -8.79 17.81
CA ALA A 14 -34.59 -8.72 16.37
C ALA A 14 -33.70 -7.54 15.92
N LEU A 15 -33.45 -6.54 16.78
CA LEU A 15 -32.68 -5.34 16.47
C LEU A 15 -31.16 -5.49 16.72
N LEU A 16 -30.69 -6.56 17.37
CA LEU A 16 -29.27 -6.75 17.70
C LEU A 16 -28.48 -7.63 16.71
N CYS A 17 -29.12 -8.22 15.71
CA CYS A 17 -28.44 -9.07 14.71
C CYS A 17 -28.11 -8.38 13.38
N GLY A 18 -28.19 -7.06 13.28
CA GLY A 18 -28.30 -6.36 12.01
C GLY A 18 -27.05 -5.70 11.42
N CYS A 19 -25.89 -5.66 12.07
CA CYS A 19 -24.76 -4.86 11.54
C CYS A 19 -23.76 -5.59 10.63
N GLY A 20 -23.76 -6.92 10.60
CA GLY A 20 -22.78 -7.69 9.82
C GLY A 20 -23.24 -8.11 8.42
N THR A 21 -24.54 -8.38 8.27
CA THR A 21 -25.07 -9.01 7.04
C THR A 21 -25.49 -8.04 5.94
N MET A 22 -25.67 -6.74 6.25
CA MET A 22 -26.07 -5.76 5.22
C MET A 22 -24.92 -5.38 4.25
N ARG A 23 -23.66 -5.51 4.67
CA ARG A 23 -22.51 -5.14 3.82
C ARG A 23 -22.30 -6.12 2.66
N SER A 24 -22.51 -7.40 2.88
CA SER A 24 -22.39 -8.42 1.83
C SER A 24 -23.53 -8.39 0.82
N LEU A 25 -24.73 -7.95 1.22
CA LEU A 25 -25.90 -7.85 0.34
C LEU A 25 -25.82 -6.70 -0.68
N VAL A 26 -24.96 -5.69 -0.45
CA VAL A 26 -24.86 -4.50 -1.32
C VAL A 26 -23.60 -4.55 -2.20
N GLY A 27 -22.81 -5.64 -2.17
CA GLY A 27 -21.59 -5.75 -2.97
C GLY A 27 -20.49 -4.74 -2.59
N MET A 28 -20.52 -4.24 -1.34
CA MET A 28 -19.56 -3.26 -0.81
C MET A 28 -18.33 -3.90 -0.16
N ASP A 29 -18.15 -5.22 -0.27
CA ASP A 29 -16.93 -5.84 0.23
C ASP A 29 -15.73 -5.30 -0.54
N PRO A 30 -14.70 -4.81 0.17
CA PRO A 30 -13.48 -4.34 -0.49
C PRO A 30 -12.90 -5.45 -1.36
N LYS A 31 -12.45 -5.12 -2.56
CA LYS A 31 -11.85 -6.06 -3.51
C LYS A 31 -10.48 -5.55 -3.94
N PRO A 32 -9.55 -6.45 -4.28
CA PRO A 32 -8.28 -6.04 -4.85
C PRO A 32 -8.51 -5.41 -6.22
N VAL A 33 -7.84 -4.29 -6.48
CA VAL A 33 -7.92 -3.51 -7.72
C VAL A 33 -6.54 -3.32 -8.32
N SER A 34 -6.48 -3.08 -9.62
CA SER A 34 -5.22 -2.70 -10.27
C SER A 34 -4.93 -1.23 -9.99
N PRO A 35 -3.64 -0.84 -9.84
CA PRO A 35 -3.29 0.56 -9.78
C PRO A 35 -3.70 1.30 -11.06
N ASP A 36 -4.39 2.44 -10.91
CA ASP A 36 -4.79 3.32 -12.02
C ASP A 36 -3.68 4.30 -12.44
N TRP A 37 -2.49 4.15 -11.85
CA TRP A 37 -1.37 5.06 -12.07
C TRP A 37 -0.92 5.07 -13.53
N LYS A 38 -0.88 6.25 -14.12
CA LYS A 38 -0.29 6.49 -15.44
C LYS A 38 1.23 6.52 -15.37
N GLY A 39 1.78 6.84 -14.19
CA GLY A 39 3.21 6.86 -13.94
C GLY A 39 3.56 6.87 -12.45
N LEU A 40 4.74 6.38 -12.15
CA LEU A 40 5.40 6.47 -10.85
C LEU A 40 6.83 6.93 -11.10
N THR A 41 7.19 8.09 -10.57
CA THR A 41 8.55 8.62 -10.65
C THR A 41 9.26 8.40 -9.33
N LEU A 42 10.40 7.73 -9.35
CA LEU A 42 11.35 7.64 -8.24
C LEU A 42 12.47 8.64 -8.53
N ARG A 43 12.68 9.60 -7.64
CA ARG A 43 13.71 10.64 -7.80
C ARG A 43 14.57 10.72 -6.55
N ALA A 44 15.87 10.56 -6.70
CA ALA A 44 16.85 10.81 -5.65
C ALA A 44 17.37 12.26 -5.78
N ALA A 45 17.28 13.02 -4.70
CA ALA A 45 17.93 14.33 -4.60
C ALA A 45 19.46 14.18 -4.64
N ASP A 46 20.19 15.29 -4.76
CA ASP A 46 21.65 15.30 -4.80
C ASP A 46 22.30 14.82 -3.50
N ASP A 47 21.59 15.01 -2.37
CA ASP A 47 21.99 14.59 -1.03
C ASP A 47 21.29 13.30 -0.55
N ALA A 48 20.57 12.60 -1.42
CA ALA A 48 19.78 11.41 -1.05
C ALA A 48 20.63 10.40 -0.26
N ASN A 49 20.03 9.87 0.84
CA ASN A 49 20.68 8.91 1.74
C ASN A 49 22.10 9.33 2.14
N SER A 50 22.30 10.61 2.44
CA SER A 50 23.61 11.22 2.78
C SER A 50 24.67 10.95 1.69
N ASN A 51 24.32 11.24 0.43
CA ASN A 51 25.13 11.02 -0.77
C ASN A 51 25.47 9.56 -1.05
N SER A 52 24.62 8.62 -0.65
CA SER A 52 24.81 7.19 -0.89
C SER A 52 23.70 6.60 -1.76
N ALA A 53 23.98 5.48 -2.43
CA ALA A 53 22.95 4.72 -3.12
C ALA A 53 21.86 4.27 -2.15
N ILE A 54 20.63 4.17 -2.65
CA ILE A 54 19.47 3.79 -1.85
C ILE A 54 18.63 2.74 -2.57
N ALA A 55 18.37 1.63 -1.88
CA ALA A 55 17.44 0.62 -2.34
C ALA A 55 15.99 1.11 -2.13
N VAL A 56 15.13 0.94 -3.13
CA VAL A 56 13.71 1.28 -3.08
C VAL A 56 12.90 0.13 -3.63
N ASP A 57 12.02 -0.43 -2.82
CA ASP A 57 11.07 -1.44 -3.27
C ASP A 57 9.67 -0.86 -3.39
N VAL A 58 9.05 -1.04 -4.55
CA VAL A 58 7.60 -0.81 -4.75
C VAL A 58 6.92 -2.17 -4.64
N VAL A 59 6.01 -2.32 -3.69
CA VAL A 59 5.39 -3.60 -3.32
C VAL A 59 3.89 -3.54 -3.52
N LEU A 60 3.35 -4.42 -4.36
CA LEU A 60 1.91 -4.66 -4.44
C LEU A 60 1.54 -5.79 -3.49
N VAL A 61 0.68 -5.51 -2.53
CA VAL A 61 0.17 -6.48 -1.55
C VAL A 61 -1.09 -7.12 -2.12
N LYS A 62 -1.00 -8.39 -2.52
CA LYS A 62 -2.07 -9.14 -3.20
C LYS A 62 -2.90 -9.98 -2.23
N ASP A 63 -2.42 -10.23 -1.02
CA ASP A 63 -3.13 -10.94 0.04
C ASP A 63 -3.54 -9.96 1.15
N ALA A 64 -4.85 -9.89 1.42
CA ALA A 64 -5.42 -9.01 2.45
C ALA A 64 -4.90 -9.34 3.86
N THR A 65 -4.58 -10.61 4.13
CA THR A 65 -4.10 -11.04 5.45
C THR A 65 -2.72 -10.47 5.81
N MET A 66 -1.92 -10.12 4.81
CA MET A 66 -0.61 -9.51 5.00
C MET A 66 -0.64 -7.99 5.10
N LEU A 67 -1.79 -7.37 4.81
CA LEU A 67 -1.90 -5.92 4.66
C LEU A 67 -1.49 -5.16 5.93
N ASP A 68 -2.03 -5.55 7.08
CA ASP A 68 -1.74 -4.87 8.34
C ASP A 68 -0.27 -5.01 8.75
N ALA A 69 0.26 -6.24 8.65
CA ALA A 69 1.65 -6.51 9.00
C ALA A 69 2.62 -5.70 8.15
N LEU A 70 2.40 -5.62 6.83
CA LEU A 70 3.27 -4.90 5.91
C LEU A 70 3.09 -3.37 5.99
N THR A 71 1.86 -2.89 6.17
CA THR A 71 1.60 -1.45 6.34
C THR A 71 2.28 -0.88 7.59
N ASN A 72 2.44 -1.69 8.62
CA ASN A 72 3.08 -1.29 9.88
C ASN A 72 4.56 -1.71 9.98
N MET A 73 5.12 -2.33 8.94
CA MET A 73 6.50 -2.82 8.94
C MET A 73 7.49 -1.69 8.61
N PRO A 74 8.47 -1.37 9.46
CA PRO A 74 9.56 -0.45 9.11
C PRO A 74 10.40 -0.97 7.94
N ALA A 75 10.96 -0.07 7.12
CA ALA A 75 11.75 -0.44 5.96
C ALA A 75 12.96 -1.32 6.30
N ALA A 76 13.65 -1.06 7.41
CA ALA A 76 14.77 -1.89 7.86
C ALA A 76 14.36 -3.37 8.04
N LYS A 77 13.18 -3.61 8.66
CA LYS A 77 12.64 -4.96 8.81
C LYS A 77 12.24 -5.57 7.47
N TRP A 78 11.60 -4.78 6.58
CA TRP A 78 11.27 -5.21 5.24
C TRP A 78 12.51 -5.72 4.50
N PHE A 79 13.58 -4.92 4.41
CA PHE A 79 14.81 -5.30 3.69
C PHE A 79 15.51 -6.51 4.31
N ALA A 80 15.41 -6.69 5.64
CA ALA A 80 15.94 -7.88 6.32
C ALA A 80 15.16 -9.16 6.04
N THR A 81 13.84 -9.08 5.80
CA THR A 81 12.95 -10.26 5.73
C THR A 81 12.32 -10.49 4.36
N ARG A 82 12.40 -9.55 3.41
CA ARG A 82 11.70 -9.61 2.12
C ARG A 82 11.95 -10.89 1.33
N ALA A 83 13.19 -11.40 1.33
CA ALA A 83 13.53 -12.61 0.60
C ALA A 83 12.85 -13.86 1.19
N GLU A 84 12.69 -13.93 2.50
CA GLU A 84 11.96 -14.98 3.18
C GLU A 84 10.45 -14.86 2.92
N LEU A 85 9.90 -13.65 3.04
CA LEU A 85 8.49 -13.38 2.75
C LEU A 85 8.11 -13.79 1.32
N GLN A 86 8.93 -13.43 0.33
CA GLN A 86 8.70 -13.81 -1.07
C GLN A 86 8.78 -15.32 -1.31
N ARG A 87 9.66 -16.04 -0.60
CA ARG A 87 9.74 -17.51 -0.70
C ARG A 87 8.56 -18.18 -0.03
N THR A 88 8.13 -17.69 1.13
CA THR A 88 7.05 -18.28 1.92
C THR A 88 5.68 -17.98 1.32
N PHE A 89 5.52 -16.79 0.75
CA PHE A 89 4.24 -16.30 0.21
C PHE A 89 4.40 -15.76 -1.23
N PRO A 90 4.77 -16.59 -2.20
CA PRO A 90 5.15 -16.15 -3.56
C PRO A 90 4.01 -15.43 -4.30
N GLU A 91 2.74 -15.80 -4.02
CA GLU A 91 1.57 -15.21 -4.67
C GLU A 91 1.00 -13.98 -3.92
N ALA A 92 1.44 -13.75 -2.69
CA ALA A 92 0.90 -12.70 -1.83
C ALA A 92 1.47 -11.31 -2.15
N LEU A 93 2.64 -11.26 -2.78
CA LEU A 93 3.39 -10.04 -3.03
C LEU A 93 3.90 -9.98 -4.46
N THR A 94 3.89 -8.78 -5.05
CA THR A 94 4.72 -8.47 -6.23
C THR A 94 5.66 -7.35 -5.84
N VAL A 95 6.97 -7.62 -5.90
CA VAL A 95 8.02 -6.68 -5.51
C VAL A 95 8.74 -6.17 -6.75
N TYR A 96 8.85 -4.86 -6.88
CA TYR A 96 9.62 -4.17 -7.92
C TYR A 96 10.81 -3.49 -7.25
N PRO A 97 12.00 -4.12 -7.26
CA PRO A 97 13.19 -3.57 -6.62
C PRO A 97 13.89 -2.57 -7.55
N TYR A 98 14.37 -1.48 -6.97
CA TYR A 98 15.17 -0.45 -7.62
C TYR A 98 16.32 -0.08 -6.71
N GLU A 99 17.37 0.45 -7.32
CA GLU A 99 18.48 1.11 -6.64
C GLU A 99 18.73 2.44 -7.32
N LEU A 100 18.77 3.52 -6.57
CA LEU A 100 19.03 4.86 -7.07
C LEU A 100 20.30 5.42 -6.43
N VAL A 101 21.10 6.08 -7.27
CA VAL A 101 22.20 6.95 -6.79
C VAL A 101 21.71 8.40 -6.72
N PRO A 102 22.35 9.28 -5.95
CA PRO A 102 22.03 10.71 -5.90
C PRO A 102 21.87 11.32 -7.31
N ASN A 103 20.94 12.25 -7.47
CA ASN A 103 20.55 12.88 -8.74
C ASN A 103 19.87 11.96 -9.77
N GLN A 104 19.65 10.69 -9.48
CA GLN A 104 19.00 9.78 -10.41
C GLN A 104 17.48 9.92 -10.38
N THR A 105 16.86 9.79 -11.56
CA THR A 105 15.41 9.70 -11.71
C THR A 105 15.04 8.48 -12.54
N ILE A 106 14.10 7.68 -12.02
CA ILE A 106 13.52 6.52 -12.72
C ILE A 106 12.04 6.81 -12.94
N LYS A 107 11.60 6.80 -14.20
CA LYS A 107 10.19 6.94 -14.57
C LYS A 107 9.62 5.58 -14.95
N LEU A 108 8.57 5.18 -14.25
CA LEU A 108 7.86 3.92 -14.46
C LEU A 108 6.48 4.20 -15.05
N THR A 109 6.10 3.43 -16.04
CA THR A 109 4.80 3.55 -16.72
C THR A 109 3.82 2.49 -16.24
N ASP A 110 2.55 2.64 -16.58
CA ASP A 110 1.46 1.73 -16.27
C ASP A 110 1.72 0.28 -16.70
N LYS A 111 2.54 0.04 -17.72
CA LYS A 111 2.92 -1.31 -18.20
C LYS A 111 3.49 -2.21 -17.09
N LYS A 112 4.06 -1.62 -16.03
CA LYS A 112 4.64 -2.38 -14.92
C LYS A 112 3.59 -3.10 -14.06
N TRP A 113 2.44 -2.48 -13.83
CA TRP A 113 1.40 -2.99 -12.92
C TRP A 113 0.05 -3.21 -13.57
N ASN A 114 -0.06 -2.99 -14.89
CA ASN A 114 -1.29 -3.25 -15.62
C ASN A 114 -1.74 -4.71 -15.45
N GLY A 115 -3.00 -4.89 -15.02
CA GLY A 115 -3.57 -6.19 -14.72
C GLY A 115 -3.17 -6.81 -13.38
N GLN A 116 -2.25 -6.19 -12.62
CA GLN A 116 -1.87 -6.64 -11.27
C GLN A 116 -2.90 -6.15 -10.25
N LYS A 117 -3.73 -7.05 -9.73
CA LYS A 117 -4.68 -6.71 -8.66
C LYS A 117 -4.00 -6.76 -7.29
N ALA A 118 -4.24 -5.73 -6.49
CA ALA A 118 -3.68 -5.62 -5.14
C ALA A 118 -4.69 -4.98 -4.17
N TRP A 119 -4.47 -5.20 -2.88
CA TRP A 119 -5.18 -4.54 -1.79
C TRP A 119 -4.54 -3.21 -1.41
N ALA A 120 -3.24 -3.12 -1.59
CA ALA A 120 -2.46 -1.90 -1.37
C ALA A 120 -1.16 -1.92 -2.16
N ALA A 121 -0.57 -0.75 -2.31
CA ALA A 121 0.80 -0.59 -2.74
C ALA A 121 1.60 0.11 -1.64
N LEU A 122 2.82 -0.35 -1.42
CA LEU A 122 3.75 0.19 -0.43
C LEU A 122 5.07 0.55 -1.10
N VAL A 123 5.72 1.60 -0.61
CA VAL A 123 7.10 1.91 -0.96
C VAL A 123 7.93 1.76 0.31
N PHE A 124 9.03 1.04 0.21
CA PHE A 124 10.05 0.94 1.25
C PHE A 124 11.36 1.49 0.69
N ALA A 125 12.04 2.32 1.48
CA ALA A 125 13.33 2.90 1.10
C ALA A 125 14.39 2.56 2.16
N GLY A 126 15.50 1.97 1.71
CA GLY A 126 16.57 1.43 2.55
C GLY A 126 17.57 2.51 2.98
N TYR A 127 17.13 3.46 3.80
CA TYR A 127 18.00 4.48 4.38
C TYR A 127 18.98 3.90 5.40
N ALA A 128 20.16 4.48 5.48
CA ALA A 128 21.15 4.12 6.47
C ALA A 128 20.77 4.57 7.89
N ASN A 129 20.02 5.69 8.02
CA ASN A 129 19.55 6.19 9.30
C ASN A 129 18.26 5.48 9.74
N ALA A 130 18.02 5.44 11.05
CA ALA A 130 16.81 4.86 11.62
C ALA A 130 15.58 5.67 11.23
N GLY A 131 14.46 4.95 10.97
CA GLY A 131 13.17 5.56 10.61
C GLY A 131 12.21 4.53 10.05
N GLU A 132 10.98 4.92 9.85
CA GLU A 132 9.96 4.08 9.25
C GLU A 132 10.25 3.84 7.76
N HIS A 133 10.66 4.88 7.04
CA HIS A 133 11.04 4.89 5.63
C HIS A 133 10.13 4.05 4.72
N ARG A 134 8.84 4.15 4.96
CA ARG A 134 7.78 3.51 4.16
C ARG A 134 6.66 4.49 3.86
N ALA A 135 5.94 4.26 2.78
CA ALA A 135 4.71 4.98 2.43
C ALA A 135 3.71 4.03 1.79
N ARG A 136 2.42 4.26 2.05
CA ARG A 136 1.33 3.60 1.34
C ARG A 136 0.88 4.49 0.18
N LEU A 137 0.77 3.91 -1.01
CA LEU A 137 0.26 4.56 -2.20
C LEU A 137 -1.19 4.13 -2.46
N LEU A 138 -2.08 5.07 -2.73
CA LEU A 138 -3.45 4.78 -3.11
C LEU A 138 -3.48 4.21 -4.54
N LEU A 139 -4.23 3.13 -4.74
CA LEU A 139 -4.29 2.44 -6.03
C LEU A 139 -5.15 3.19 -7.07
N ASN A 140 -6.12 3.98 -6.61
CA ASN A 140 -7.08 4.74 -7.43
C ASN A 140 -6.63 6.19 -7.71
N ASN A 141 -5.32 6.41 -7.84
CA ASN A 141 -4.73 7.73 -8.08
C ASN A 141 -4.12 7.81 -9.48
N ALA A 142 -3.90 9.02 -10.00
CA ALA A 142 -3.27 9.23 -11.31
C ALA A 142 -1.78 8.83 -11.36
N GLY A 143 -1.12 8.75 -10.21
CA GLY A 143 0.28 8.37 -10.08
C GLY A 143 0.98 9.09 -8.94
N TYR A 144 2.30 8.89 -8.83
CA TYR A 144 3.10 9.44 -7.75
C TYR A 144 4.48 9.91 -8.18
N VAL A 145 4.99 10.89 -7.43
CA VAL A 145 6.42 11.21 -7.36
C VAL A 145 6.91 10.84 -5.97
N VAL A 146 7.85 9.91 -5.89
CA VAL A 146 8.59 9.54 -4.68
C VAL A 146 9.91 10.29 -4.72
N LEU A 147 10.07 11.28 -3.84
CA LEU A 147 11.28 12.09 -3.70
C LEU A 147 12.09 11.60 -2.51
N LEU A 148 13.28 11.09 -2.79
CA LEU A 148 14.25 10.60 -1.81
C LEU A 148 15.22 11.72 -1.46
N ASN A 149 15.30 12.10 -0.19
CA ASN A 149 16.14 13.17 0.35
C ASN A 149 17.26 12.59 1.23
N ALA A 150 18.01 13.44 1.93
CA ALA A 150 19.15 13.03 2.75
C ALA A 150 18.80 11.97 3.82
N GLN A 151 17.67 12.13 4.52
CA GLN A 151 17.34 11.32 5.70
C GLN A 151 15.96 10.67 5.65
N GLY A 152 15.24 10.77 4.54
CA GLY A 152 13.91 10.22 4.38
C GLY A 152 13.32 10.56 3.01
N PHE A 153 12.07 10.15 2.78
CA PHE A 153 11.41 10.43 1.51
C PHE A 153 9.95 10.89 1.71
N SER A 154 9.41 11.47 0.65
CA SER A 154 7.99 11.80 0.53
C SER A 154 7.41 11.15 -0.73
N ALA A 155 6.13 10.77 -0.67
CA ALA A 155 5.36 10.33 -1.81
C ALA A 155 4.25 11.34 -2.07
N SER A 156 4.31 12.04 -3.19
CA SER A 156 3.33 13.05 -3.59
C SER A 156 2.51 12.56 -4.77
N GLU A 157 1.21 12.77 -4.71
CA GLU A 157 0.27 12.40 -5.78
C GLU A 157 0.48 13.28 -7.02
N LEU A 158 0.42 12.67 -8.19
CA LEU A 158 0.38 13.41 -9.45
C LEU A 158 -1.01 14.05 -9.60
N LYS A 159 -1.05 15.37 -9.76
CA LYS A 159 -2.29 16.08 -10.08
C LYS A 159 -2.67 15.78 -11.53
N PRO A 160 -3.96 15.52 -11.84
CA PRO A 160 -4.42 15.41 -13.22
C PRO A 160 -4.02 16.65 -14.03
N GLY A 161 -3.35 16.45 -15.19
CA GLY A 161 -2.92 17.55 -16.06
C GLY A 161 -1.56 18.18 -15.73
N ALA A 162 -0.82 17.72 -14.72
CA ALA A 162 0.55 18.16 -14.52
C ALA A 162 1.48 17.58 -15.61
N PRO A 163 2.39 18.37 -16.20
CA PRO A 163 3.39 17.85 -17.15
C PRO A 163 4.31 16.85 -16.43
N GLN A 164 4.59 15.73 -17.10
CA GLN A 164 5.47 14.65 -16.62
C GLN A 164 6.93 14.90 -16.99
#